data_c84ea1779c598e285e2ea3ce87fcd4b4
#
_entry.id   c84ea1779c598e285e2ea3ce87fcd4b4
#
_cell.length_a   1.000
_cell.length_b   1.000
_cell.length_c   1.000
_cell.angle_alpha   90.00
_cell.angle_beta   90.00
_cell.angle_gamma   90.00
#
_symmetry.space_group_name_H-M   'P 1'
#
loop_
_entity.id
_entity.type
_entity.pdbx_description
1 polymer ?
#
loop_
_entity_poly.entity_id
_entity_poly.type
_entity_poly.pdbx_seq_one_letter_code
_entity_poly.pdbx_strand_id
1 'polypeptide(L)'
;ELPQLPEALSEDEAQAKLREYANQNTVLKSFYGQGFSDTLTPAVIRRGLLEDAGWYTAYTPYQPEISQGRLEALLNFQTMIESLTGLPIANASLLDEASATAEAVGLMSRAVKKGRRVVLDSRLHPQVLTVAAERARAIDLEVEIVDLREGLVGEDLIGAVIAYTGTEGDIFDPSALIEELHTRGALAAVATDPLSLLLLEGPGTLGADIVLGSSQRFGVPLFFGGPHAAYMAVTDKLKRKMPGRIVGVSKDADGRPAYRLALQTREQHIRRERATSNICTAQALLANVASMYAVYHGPQGLKAIAQRIHGL
;
A
#
# COMPACT_ATOMS: atom_id res chain seq x y z
N GLU A 1 -29.17 15.24 -27.51
CA GLU A 1 -29.08 14.04 -28.36
C GLU A 1 -27.97 13.16 -27.81
N LEU A 2 -28.28 11.88 -27.59
CA LEU A 2 -27.26 10.91 -27.22
C LEU A 2 -26.37 10.62 -28.45
N PRO A 3 -25.05 10.51 -28.30
CA PRO A 3 -24.22 10.11 -29.42
C PRO A 3 -24.64 8.74 -29.96
N GLN A 4 -24.62 8.57 -31.28
CA GLN A 4 -24.84 7.27 -31.88
C GLN A 4 -23.73 6.31 -31.41
N LEU A 5 -24.14 5.30 -30.67
CA LEU A 5 -23.24 4.22 -30.31
C LEU A 5 -23.02 3.32 -31.51
N PRO A 6 -21.82 2.76 -31.70
CA PRO A 6 -21.59 1.75 -32.70
C PRO A 6 -22.47 0.51 -32.43
N GLU A 7 -22.70 -0.27 -33.48
CA GLU A 7 -23.42 -1.55 -33.33
C GLU A 7 -22.64 -2.49 -32.38
N ALA A 8 -23.39 -3.31 -31.65
CA ALA A 8 -22.80 -4.30 -30.75
C ALA A 8 -22.03 -5.34 -31.55
N LEU A 9 -20.84 -5.66 -31.08
CA LEU A 9 -20.04 -6.75 -31.62
C LEU A 9 -20.50 -8.09 -31.03
N SER A 10 -20.41 -9.16 -31.81
CA SER A 10 -20.47 -10.52 -31.27
C SER A 10 -19.28 -10.80 -30.36
N GLU A 11 -19.33 -11.85 -29.55
CA GLU A 11 -18.23 -12.24 -28.67
C GLU A 11 -16.94 -12.51 -29.44
N ASP A 12 -17.02 -13.23 -30.56
CA ASP A 12 -15.87 -13.54 -31.41
C ASP A 12 -15.23 -12.27 -32.01
N GLU A 13 -16.05 -11.34 -32.48
CA GLU A 13 -15.59 -10.06 -33.03
C GLU A 13 -14.93 -9.20 -31.96
N ALA A 14 -15.50 -9.14 -30.76
CA ALA A 14 -14.93 -8.43 -29.63
C ALA A 14 -13.58 -9.02 -29.22
N GLN A 15 -13.46 -10.35 -29.13
CA GLN A 15 -12.19 -11.03 -28.84
C GLN A 15 -11.15 -10.80 -29.95
N ALA A 16 -11.55 -10.87 -31.21
CA ALA A 16 -10.65 -10.62 -32.34
C ALA A 16 -10.09 -9.20 -32.28
N LYS A 17 -10.94 -8.22 -32.02
CA LYS A 17 -10.55 -6.82 -31.88
C LYS A 17 -9.62 -6.57 -30.68
N LEU A 18 -9.87 -7.21 -29.55
CA LEU A 18 -8.98 -7.14 -28.38
C LEU A 18 -7.60 -7.77 -28.68
N ARG A 19 -7.57 -8.88 -29.42
CA ARG A 19 -6.30 -9.48 -29.87
C ARG A 19 -5.54 -8.56 -30.84
N GLU A 20 -6.26 -7.90 -31.75
CA GLU A 20 -5.66 -6.91 -32.67
C GLU A 20 -4.97 -5.79 -31.85
N TYR A 21 -5.64 -5.22 -30.85
CA TYR A 21 -5.05 -4.20 -29.97
C TYR A 21 -3.87 -4.76 -29.16
N ALA A 22 -3.98 -5.96 -28.63
CA ALA A 22 -2.91 -6.59 -27.88
C ALA A 22 -1.64 -6.80 -28.76
N ASN A 23 -1.83 -7.19 -30.02
CA ASN A 23 -0.74 -7.41 -30.97
C ASN A 23 -0.03 -6.13 -31.43
N GLN A 24 -0.62 -4.96 -31.20
CA GLN A 24 0.01 -3.66 -31.46
C GLN A 24 1.00 -3.26 -30.37
N ASN A 25 0.97 -3.93 -29.21
CA ASN A 25 1.89 -3.67 -28.12
C ASN A 25 3.24 -4.37 -28.36
N THR A 26 4.32 -3.68 -28.10
CA THR A 26 5.64 -4.27 -28.03
C THR A 26 5.96 -4.65 -26.60
N VAL A 27 6.07 -5.96 -26.33
CA VAL A 27 6.41 -6.46 -25.00
C VAL A 27 7.91 -6.38 -24.80
N LEU A 28 8.37 -5.44 -23.99
CA LEU A 28 9.77 -5.23 -23.66
C LEU A 28 10.07 -5.74 -22.24
N LYS A 29 11.35 -6.05 -21.97
CA LYS A 29 11.82 -6.19 -20.59
C LYS A 29 11.90 -4.81 -19.97
N SER A 30 11.16 -4.60 -18.89
CA SER A 30 11.12 -3.33 -18.19
C SER A 30 12.29 -3.21 -17.20
N PHE A 31 13.05 -2.13 -17.33
CA PHE A 31 14.04 -1.69 -16.36
C PHE A 31 13.71 -0.28 -15.86
N TYR A 32 12.44 0.07 -15.89
CA TYR A 32 11.96 1.39 -15.50
C TYR A 32 12.20 1.66 -14.02
N GLY A 33 12.05 0.66 -13.15
CA GLY A 33 12.16 0.82 -11.71
C GLY A 33 11.06 1.68 -11.13
N GLN A 34 11.39 2.52 -10.15
CA GLN A 34 10.48 3.48 -9.52
C GLN A 34 9.18 2.85 -8.98
N GLY A 35 9.29 1.64 -8.40
CA GLY A 35 8.15 0.90 -7.87
C GLY A 35 7.42 0.01 -8.89
N PHE A 36 7.78 0.05 -10.18
CA PHE A 36 7.21 -0.80 -11.24
C PHE A 36 8.19 -1.92 -11.60
N SER A 37 7.88 -3.13 -11.17
CA SER A 37 8.76 -4.28 -11.36
C SER A 37 8.02 -5.43 -12.03
N ASP A 38 8.64 -6.05 -13.02
CA ASP A 38 8.16 -7.33 -13.53
C ASP A 38 8.20 -8.38 -12.41
N THR A 39 7.15 -9.16 -12.30
CA THR A 39 7.02 -10.21 -11.30
C THR A 39 6.62 -11.53 -11.94
N LEU A 40 7.10 -12.62 -11.36
CA LEU A 40 6.68 -13.96 -11.73
C LEU A 40 5.54 -14.41 -10.81
N THR A 41 4.31 -14.25 -11.28
CA THR A 41 3.14 -14.74 -10.54
C THR A 41 3.04 -16.25 -10.69
N PRO A 42 3.07 -17.04 -9.59
CA PRO A 42 2.88 -18.48 -9.66
C PRO A 42 1.59 -18.87 -10.38
N ALA A 43 1.65 -19.90 -11.23
CA ALA A 43 0.52 -20.32 -12.04
C ALA A 43 -0.73 -20.66 -11.21
N VAL A 44 -0.54 -21.23 -10.02
CA VAL A 44 -1.64 -21.55 -9.09
C VAL A 44 -2.35 -20.30 -8.59
N ILE A 45 -1.63 -19.22 -8.32
CA ILE A 45 -2.22 -17.94 -7.90
C ILE A 45 -2.95 -17.30 -9.08
N ARG A 46 -2.34 -17.29 -10.25
CA ARG A 46 -2.94 -16.77 -11.46
C ARG A 46 -4.28 -17.45 -11.77
N ARG A 47 -4.30 -18.78 -11.79
CA ARG A 47 -5.50 -19.56 -12.05
C ARG A 47 -6.51 -19.52 -10.90
N GLY A 48 -6.05 -19.64 -9.65
CA GLY A 48 -6.92 -19.78 -8.49
C GLY A 48 -7.47 -18.44 -7.95
N LEU A 49 -6.87 -17.30 -8.31
CA LEU A 49 -7.36 -15.98 -7.90
C LEU A 49 -7.78 -15.13 -9.09
N LEU A 50 -6.89 -14.92 -10.07
CA LEU A 50 -7.11 -13.96 -11.14
C LEU A 50 -8.09 -14.48 -12.21
N GLU A 51 -8.25 -15.79 -12.34
CA GLU A 51 -9.17 -16.43 -13.28
C GLU A 51 -10.43 -16.97 -12.59
N ASP A 52 -10.57 -16.85 -11.27
CA ASP A 52 -11.71 -17.33 -10.49
C ASP A 52 -12.68 -16.18 -10.16
N ALA A 53 -13.89 -16.24 -10.70
CA ALA A 53 -14.94 -15.25 -10.50
C ALA A 53 -15.33 -15.04 -9.03
N GLY A 54 -15.10 -16.02 -8.15
CA GLY A 54 -15.28 -15.90 -6.70
C GLY A 54 -14.39 -14.81 -6.08
N TRP A 55 -13.23 -14.54 -6.68
CA TRP A 55 -12.30 -13.52 -6.21
C TRP A 55 -12.44 -12.18 -6.90
N TYR A 56 -12.66 -12.13 -8.21
CA TYR A 56 -12.76 -10.87 -8.97
C TYR A 56 -14.19 -10.38 -9.20
N THR A 57 -15.16 -10.90 -8.46
CA THR A 57 -16.55 -10.44 -8.52
C THR A 57 -16.67 -8.93 -8.24
N ALA A 58 -17.64 -8.29 -8.88
CA ALA A 58 -18.00 -6.88 -8.64
C ALA A 58 -18.55 -6.63 -7.22
N TYR A 59 -18.90 -7.69 -6.49
CA TYR A 59 -19.40 -7.57 -5.11
C TYR A 59 -18.29 -7.22 -4.14
N THR A 60 -18.57 -6.27 -3.24
CA THR A 60 -17.56 -5.84 -2.26
C THR A 60 -17.09 -6.99 -1.36
N PRO A 61 -15.77 -7.12 -1.09
CA PRO A 61 -15.24 -8.16 -0.21
C PRO A 61 -15.47 -7.88 1.28
N TYR A 62 -16.10 -6.75 1.64
CA TYR A 62 -16.16 -6.27 3.02
C TYR A 62 -17.43 -6.64 3.77
N GLN A 63 -18.37 -7.32 3.15
CA GLN A 63 -19.59 -7.78 3.79
C GLN A 63 -19.37 -9.14 4.45
N PRO A 64 -19.39 -9.21 5.79
CA PRO A 64 -19.09 -10.44 6.54
C PRO A 64 -20.06 -11.58 6.26
N GLU A 65 -21.28 -11.28 5.87
CA GLU A 65 -22.34 -12.27 5.63
C GLU A 65 -22.01 -13.23 4.48
N ILE A 66 -21.24 -12.78 3.49
CA ILE A 66 -20.95 -13.59 2.28
C ILE A 66 -19.47 -13.61 1.91
N SER A 67 -18.61 -12.92 2.63
CA SER A 67 -17.21 -12.72 2.24
C SER A 67 -16.21 -13.22 3.28
N GLN A 68 -16.57 -14.19 4.11
CA GLN A 68 -15.70 -14.67 5.19
C GLN A 68 -14.31 -15.09 4.69
N GLY A 69 -14.23 -15.89 3.61
CA GLY A 69 -12.94 -16.31 3.05
C GLY A 69 -12.11 -15.15 2.47
N ARG A 70 -12.76 -14.16 1.85
CA ARG A 70 -12.06 -12.98 1.33
C ARG A 70 -11.58 -12.05 2.46
N LEU A 71 -12.34 -11.93 3.54
CA LEU A 71 -11.93 -11.20 4.74
C LEU A 71 -10.76 -11.91 5.44
N GLU A 72 -10.78 -13.24 5.50
CA GLU A 72 -9.66 -14.01 6.03
C GLU A 72 -8.37 -13.79 5.22
N ALA A 73 -8.47 -13.81 3.89
CA ALA A 73 -7.34 -13.51 3.01
C ALA A 73 -6.79 -12.09 3.20
N LEU A 74 -7.66 -11.10 3.39
CA LEU A 74 -7.24 -9.73 3.73
C LEU A 74 -6.62 -9.64 5.12
N LEU A 75 -7.08 -10.41 6.09
CA LEU A 75 -6.44 -10.49 7.41
C LEU A 75 -5.04 -11.10 7.31
N ASN A 76 -4.85 -12.11 6.45
CA ASN A 76 -3.51 -12.67 6.18
C ASN A 76 -2.58 -11.61 5.55
N PHE A 77 -3.10 -10.76 4.64
CA PHE A 77 -2.34 -9.63 4.12
C PHE A 77 -1.91 -8.67 5.25
N GLN A 78 -2.82 -8.29 6.13
CA GLN A 78 -2.49 -7.43 7.29
C GLN A 78 -1.40 -8.05 8.17
N THR A 79 -1.54 -9.32 8.52
CA THR A 79 -0.58 -10.06 9.35
C THR A 79 0.80 -10.13 8.71
N MET A 80 0.85 -10.34 7.38
CA MET A 80 2.10 -10.31 6.63
C MET A 80 2.78 -8.92 6.73
N ILE A 81 2.02 -7.85 6.52
CA ILE A 81 2.55 -6.48 6.60
C ILE A 81 2.99 -6.14 8.03
N GLU A 82 2.22 -6.51 9.05
CA GLU A 82 2.58 -6.33 10.45
C GLU A 82 3.92 -7.02 10.77
N SER A 83 4.09 -8.25 10.31
CA SER A 83 5.32 -9.03 10.53
C SER A 83 6.54 -8.43 9.82
N LEU A 84 6.37 -7.92 8.59
CA LEU A 84 7.47 -7.34 7.81
C LEU A 84 7.86 -5.96 8.33
N THR A 85 6.89 -5.15 8.72
CA THR A 85 7.12 -3.77 9.14
C THR A 85 7.52 -3.62 10.61
N GLY A 86 7.23 -4.61 11.44
CA GLY A 86 7.41 -4.54 12.90
C GLY A 86 6.40 -3.63 13.60
N LEU A 87 5.29 -3.26 12.94
CA LEU A 87 4.21 -2.46 13.51
C LEU A 87 2.96 -3.31 13.76
N PRO A 88 2.21 -3.04 14.85
CA PRO A 88 1.16 -3.95 15.33
C PRO A 88 -0.17 -3.85 14.59
N ILE A 89 -0.40 -2.84 13.75
CA ILE A 89 -1.68 -2.62 13.08
C ILE A 89 -1.44 -2.27 11.61
N ALA A 90 -1.87 -3.13 10.71
CA ALA A 90 -1.89 -2.87 9.27
C ALA A 90 -3.32 -2.76 8.73
N ASN A 91 -3.49 -2.05 7.61
CA ASN A 91 -4.76 -2.00 6.89
C ASN A 91 -4.87 -3.12 5.84
N ALA A 92 -6.08 -3.31 5.33
CA ALA A 92 -6.38 -4.34 4.32
C ALA A 92 -6.02 -3.93 2.89
N SER A 93 -5.39 -2.85 2.66
CA SER A 93 -4.68 -2.27 1.52
C SER A 93 -5.02 -0.80 1.28
N LEU A 94 -4.23 -0.17 0.43
CA LEU A 94 -4.46 1.14 -0.19
C LEU A 94 -4.25 1.03 -1.71
N LEU A 95 -4.38 2.14 -2.43
CA LEU A 95 -4.31 2.14 -3.90
C LEU A 95 -2.88 1.85 -4.39
N ASP A 96 -1.97 2.79 -4.12
CA ASP A 96 -0.55 2.75 -4.50
C ASP A 96 0.31 3.47 -3.45
N GLU A 97 1.63 3.41 -3.59
CA GLU A 97 2.56 4.02 -2.65
C GLU A 97 2.40 5.54 -2.57
N ALA A 98 2.16 6.20 -3.69
CA ALA A 98 1.97 7.65 -3.72
C ALA A 98 0.72 8.07 -2.93
N SER A 99 -0.39 7.35 -3.13
CA SER A 99 -1.62 7.57 -2.36
C SER A 99 -1.42 7.22 -0.88
N ALA A 100 -0.71 6.14 -0.56
CA ALA A 100 -0.42 5.76 0.81
C ALA A 100 0.43 6.82 1.52
N THR A 101 1.43 7.39 0.82
CA THR A 101 2.26 8.48 1.33
C THR A 101 1.41 9.74 1.58
N ALA A 102 0.56 10.11 0.64
CA ALA A 102 -0.35 11.24 0.82
C ALA A 102 -1.32 11.04 2.00
N GLU A 103 -1.81 9.83 2.20
CA GLU A 103 -2.65 9.49 3.36
C GLU A 103 -1.86 9.50 4.68
N ALA A 104 -0.57 9.12 4.67
CA ALA A 104 0.31 9.24 5.84
C ALA A 104 0.51 10.71 6.24
N VAL A 105 0.74 11.60 5.27
CA VAL A 105 0.82 13.04 5.51
C VAL A 105 -0.48 13.56 6.14
N GLY A 106 -1.63 13.17 5.60
CA GLY A 106 -2.93 13.51 6.18
C GLY A 106 -3.14 12.93 7.58
N LEU A 107 -2.62 11.73 7.87
CA LEU A 107 -2.65 11.12 9.19
C LEU A 107 -1.79 11.91 10.19
N MET A 108 -0.56 12.31 9.80
CA MET A 108 0.32 13.14 10.62
C MET A 108 -0.36 14.46 10.98
N SER A 109 -0.96 15.15 10.01
CA SER A 109 -1.70 16.41 10.22
C SER A 109 -2.85 16.26 11.22
N ARG A 110 -3.56 15.13 11.19
CA ARG A 110 -4.61 14.84 12.17
C ARG A 110 -4.09 14.43 13.55
N ALA A 111 -2.87 13.89 13.60
CA ALA A 111 -2.29 13.38 14.85
C ALA A 111 -1.53 14.45 15.61
N VAL A 112 -0.70 15.23 14.94
CA VAL A 112 0.10 16.30 15.52
C VAL A 112 -0.66 17.61 15.42
N LYS A 113 -0.93 18.23 16.58
CA LYS A 113 -1.77 19.46 16.66
C LYS A 113 -0.97 20.75 16.53
N LYS A 114 0.33 20.67 16.75
CA LYS A 114 1.26 21.80 16.62
C LYS A 114 2.14 21.55 15.41
N GLY A 115 2.34 22.55 14.61
CA GLY A 115 3.12 22.44 13.39
C GLY A 115 2.26 22.41 12.12
N ARG A 116 2.86 22.85 11.02
CA ARG A 116 2.23 22.91 9.69
C ARG A 116 3.17 22.46 8.58
N ARG A 117 4.33 21.92 8.94
CA ARG A 117 5.35 21.53 7.97
C ARG A 117 5.53 20.02 7.95
N VAL A 118 5.59 19.45 6.75
CA VAL A 118 5.99 18.08 6.49
C VAL A 118 7.24 18.04 5.62
N VAL A 119 8.16 17.17 5.95
CA VAL A 119 9.37 16.93 5.15
C VAL A 119 9.22 15.63 4.37
N LEU A 120 9.50 15.67 3.10
CA LEU A 120 9.54 14.51 2.21
C LEU A 120 10.98 14.26 1.79
N ASP A 121 11.45 13.05 1.96
CA ASP A 121 12.77 12.63 1.51
C ASP A 121 12.86 12.71 -0.03
N SER A 122 13.82 13.44 -0.55
CA SER A 122 14.01 13.59 -2.00
C SER A 122 14.33 12.27 -2.71
N ARG A 123 14.70 11.24 -1.97
CA ARG A 123 14.96 9.88 -2.48
C ARG A 123 13.72 9.03 -2.69
N LEU A 124 12.53 9.51 -2.29
CA LEU A 124 11.26 8.87 -2.67
C LEU A 124 11.06 8.90 -4.18
N HIS A 125 10.27 7.99 -4.71
CA HIS A 125 9.97 7.97 -6.15
C HIS A 125 9.32 9.28 -6.60
N PRO A 126 9.65 9.80 -7.81
CA PRO A 126 9.16 11.10 -8.29
C PRO A 126 7.64 11.25 -8.26
N GLN A 127 6.90 10.20 -8.61
CA GLN A 127 5.44 10.20 -8.55
C GLN A 127 4.93 10.26 -7.10
N VAL A 128 5.64 9.63 -6.16
CA VAL A 128 5.31 9.67 -4.73
C VAL A 128 5.46 11.08 -4.18
N LEU A 129 6.58 11.74 -4.51
CA LEU A 129 6.84 13.13 -4.13
C LEU A 129 5.76 14.07 -4.67
N THR A 130 5.42 13.95 -5.95
CA THR A 130 4.42 14.80 -6.59
C THR A 130 3.06 14.69 -5.89
N VAL A 131 2.54 13.48 -5.75
CA VAL A 131 1.21 13.26 -5.17
C VAL A 131 1.16 13.65 -3.69
N ALA A 132 2.19 13.30 -2.92
CA ALA A 132 2.26 13.63 -1.49
C ALA A 132 2.36 15.14 -1.27
N ALA A 133 3.19 15.83 -2.05
CA ALA A 133 3.35 17.28 -1.94
C ALA A 133 2.07 18.05 -2.34
N GLU A 134 1.41 17.64 -3.41
CA GLU A 134 0.14 18.27 -3.82
C GLU A 134 -0.96 18.05 -2.78
N ARG A 135 -1.08 16.84 -2.23
CA ARG A 135 -2.06 16.54 -1.20
C ARG A 135 -1.78 17.34 0.08
N ALA A 136 -0.51 17.50 0.45
CA ALA A 136 -0.12 18.30 1.62
C ALA A 136 -0.50 19.76 1.45
N ARG A 137 -0.20 20.35 0.29
CA ARG A 137 -0.57 21.75 -0.03
C ARG A 137 -2.09 21.95 -0.04
N ALA A 138 -2.86 20.96 -0.53
CA ALA A 138 -4.32 21.03 -0.56
C ALA A 138 -4.98 21.06 0.84
N ILE A 139 -4.23 20.72 1.89
CA ILE A 139 -4.66 20.83 3.30
C ILE A 139 -3.85 21.87 4.07
N ASP A 140 -3.31 22.87 3.36
CA ASP A 140 -2.57 24.01 3.89
C ASP A 140 -1.31 23.63 4.70
N LEU A 141 -0.60 22.57 4.32
CA LEU A 141 0.70 22.21 4.88
C LEU A 141 1.83 22.81 4.05
N GLU A 142 2.87 23.26 4.74
CA GLU A 142 4.16 23.55 4.14
C GLU A 142 4.90 22.26 3.84
N VAL A 143 5.47 22.15 2.63
CA VAL A 143 6.19 20.96 2.18
C VAL A 143 7.61 21.31 1.86
N GLU A 144 8.54 20.61 2.45
CA GLU A 144 9.95 20.63 2.08
C GLU A 144 10.37 19.28 1.51
N ILE A 145 11.11 19.32 0.42
CA ILE A 145 11.68 18.13 -0.22
C ILE A 145 13.19 18.26 -0.15
N VAL A 146 13.82 17.41 0.67
CA VAL A 146 15.25 17.44 0.94
C VAL A 146 15.82 16.03 1.04
N ASP A 147 17.12 15.88 0.85
CA ASP A 147 17.80 14.64 1.16
C ASP A 147 17.94 14.51 2.69
N LEU A 148 17.15 13.62 3.26
CA LEU A 148 17.13 13.43 4.72
C LEU A 148 18.42 12.81 5.28
N ARG A 149 19.36 12.38 4.45
CA ARG A 149 20.72 12.00 4.90
C ARG A 149 21.51 13.21 5.37
N GLU A 150 21.17 14.39 4.90
CA GLU A 150 21.77 15.66 5.31
C GLU A 150 21.17 16.21 6.61
N GLY A 151 20.11 15.59 7.14
CA GLY A 151 19.44 15.95 8.38
C GLY A 151 18.05 16.57 8.18
N LEU A 152 17.39 16.86 9.31
CA LEU A 152 16.07 17.52 9.31
C LEU A 152 16.24 19.03 9.17
N VAL A 153 15.34 19.59 8.37
CA VAL A 153 15.25 21.03 8.15
C VAL A 153 13.96 21.61 8.71
N GLY A 154 13.98 22.87 9.09
CA GLY A 154 12.81 23.63 9.54
C GLY A 154 12.40 23.32 10.98
N GLU A 155 11.45 24.13 11.44
CA GLU A 155 10.77 24.01 12.74
C GLU A 155 9.29 23.71 12.52
N ASP A 156 8.53 23.50 13.58
CA ASP A 156 7.09 23.24 13.54
C ASP A 156 6.69 22.02 12.68
N LEU A 157 7.50 20.97 12.75
CA LEU A 157 7.26 19.73 11.99
C LEU A 157 6.06 18.95 12.54
N ILE A 158 5.21 18.49 11.64
CA ILE A 158 4.22 17.44 11.96
C ILE A 158 4.81 16.04 11.75
N GLY A 159 5.81 15.91 10.89
CA GLY A 159 6.50 14.67 10.60
C GLY A 159 7.34 14.72 9.34
N ALA A 160 7.99 13.61 9.06
CA ALA A 160 8.71 13.37 7.82
C ALA A 160 8.36 12.02 7.21
N VAL A 161 8.47 11.93 5.88
CA VAL A 161 8.41 10.66 5.14
C VAL A 161 9.81 10.34 4.65
N ILE A 162 10.37 9.25 5.14
CA ILE A 162 11.74 8.81 4.95
C ILE A 162 11.75 7.67 3.93
N ALA A 163 12.62 7.72 2.94
CA ALA A 163 12.86 6.59 2.03
C ALA A 163 13.86 5.61 2.67
N TYR A 164 13.41 4.42 3.05
CA TYR A 164 14.29 3.42 3.63
C TYR A 164 15.13 2.71 2.57
N THR A 165 14.51 2.46 1.39
CA THR A 165 15.20 2.19 0.14
C THR A 165 14.89 3.34 -0.81
N GLY A 166 15.93 4.06 -1.23
CA GLY A 166 15.78 5.18 -2.15
C GLY A 166 15.50 4.74 -3.58
N THR A 167 15.09 5.68 -4.43
CA THR A 167 14.82 5.45 -5.86
C THR A 167 16.05 4.93 -6.62
N GLU A 168 17.24 5.36 -6.21
CA GLU A 168 18.52 4.90 -6.77
C GLU A 168 19.02 3.56 -6.18
N GLY A 169 18.23 2.95 -5.29
CA GLY A 169 18.57 1.68 -4.64
C GLY A 169 19.47 1.82 -3.42
N ASP A 170 19.77 3.02 -2.99
CA ASP A 170 20.56 3.30 -1.79
C ASP A 170 19.77 3.00 -0.51
N ILE A 171 20.50 2.59 0.52
CA ILE A 171 19.95 2.27 1.84
C ILE A 171 20.51 3.26 2.85
N PHE A 172 19.65 3.75 3.72
CA PHE A 172 20.00 4.67 4.79
C PHE A 172 19.36 4.18 6.10
N ASP A 173 20.11 4.11 7.17
CA ASP A 173 19.58 3.80 8.51
C ASP A 173 18.80 5.00 9.07
N PRO A 174 17.46 4.90 9.20
CA PRO A 174 16.65 6.03 9.63
C PRO A 174 16.58 6.21 11.16
N SER A 175 17.23 5.36 11.95
CA SER A 175 17.04 5.30 13.42
C SER A 175 17.31 6.63 14.10
N ALA A 176 18.45 7.27 13.82
CA ALA A 176 18.80 8.55 14.41
C ALA A 176 17.84 9.68 13.99
N LEU A 177 17.38 9.64 12.74
CA LEU A 177 16.43 10.61 12.22
C LEU A 177 15.04 10.45 12.86
N ILE A 178 14.62 9.21 13.09
CA ILE A 178 13.36 8.90 13.80
C ILE A 178 13.41 9.44 15.23
N GLU A 179 14.51 9.21 15.93
CA GLU A 179 14.71 9.72 17.30
C GLU A 179 14.68 11.26 17.32
N GLU A 180 15.31 11.92 16.36
CA GLU A 180 15.28 13.37 16.24
C GLU A 180 13.86 13.89 16.01
N LEU A 181 13.08 13.28 15.11
CA LEU A 181 11.67 13.62 14.87
C LEU A 181 10.84 13.52 16.15
N HIS A 182 11.00 12.44 16.90
CA HIS A 182 10.30 12.25 18.17
C HIS A 182 10.69 13.31 19.22
N THR A 183 11.96 13.68 19.29
CA THR A 183 12.41 14.75 20.19
C THR A 183 11.74 16.09 19.87
N ARG A 184 11.45 16.33 18.59
CA ARG A 184 10.72 17.52 18.12
C ARG A 184 9.18 17.38 18.23
N GLY A 185 8.68 16.22 18.70
CA GLY A 185 7.24 15.93 18.80
C GLY A 185 6.55 15.66 17.47
N ALA A 186 7.34 15.35 16.44
CA ALA A 186 6.90 15.02 15.08
C ALA A 186 6.82 13.51 14.88
N LEU A 187 6.10 13.04 13.85
CA LEU A 187 5.95 11.64 13.52
C LEU A 187 6.92 11.21 12.41
N ALA A 188 7.41 9.98 12.51
CA ALA A 188 8.23 9.35 11.50
C ALA A 188 7.39 8.36 10.65
N ALA A 189 7.26 8.64 9.36
CA ALA A 189 6.76 7.68 8.38
C ALA A 189 7.91 7.16 7.52
N VAL A 190 7.96 5.86 7.29
CA VAL A 190 8.99 5.21 6.48
C VAL A 190 8.33 4.54 5.28
N ALA A 191 8.75 4.95 4.08
CA ALA A 191 8.34 4.33 2.83
C ALA A 191 9.36 3.25 2.46
N THR A 192 8.90 2.04 2.17
CA THR A 192 9.77 0.90 1.87
C THR A 192 9.09 -0.16 1.02
N ASP A 193 9.90 -0.88 0.23
CA ASP A 193 9.48 -2.08 -0.48
C ASP A 193 9.46 -3.27 0.51
N PRO A 194 8.34 -3.99 0.65
CA PRO A 194 8.25 -5.12 1.58
C PRO A 194 9.21 -6.26 1.25
N LEU A 195 9.66 -6.39 -0.01
CA LEU A 195 10.66 -7.39 -0.38
C LEU A 195 12.04 -7.07 0.22
N SER A 196 12.38 -5.79 0.37
CA SER A 196 13.62 -5.37 1.04
C SER A 196 13.62 -5.68 2.53
N LEU A 197 12.44 -5.69 3.17
CA LEU A 197 12.29 -6.01 4.59
C LEU A 197 12.55 -7.48 4.94
N LEU A 198 12.76 -8.33 3.95
CA LEU A 198 13.26 -9.70 4.15
C LEU A 198 14.77 -9.75 4.42
N LEU A 199 15.47 -8.66 4.14
CA LEU A 199 16.91 -8.50 4.34
C LEU A 199 17.27 -7.37 5.32
N LEU A 200 16.40 -6.41 5.48
CA LEU A 200 16.55 -5.23 6.34
C LEU A 200 15.66 -5.35 7.58
N GLU A 201 16.03 -4.64 8.62
CA GLU A 201 15.23 -4.53 9.85
C GLU A 201 13.90 -3.81 9.56
N GLY A 202 12.79 -4.30 10.15
CA GLY A 202 11.49 -3.66 10.02
C GLY A 202 11.49 -2.25 10.62
N PRO A 203 11.05 -1.20 9.90
CA PRO A 203 11.13 0.18 10.39
C PRO A 203 10.38 0.42 11.69
N GLY A 204 9.36 -0.38 12.01
CA GLY A 204 8.67 -0.31 13.31
C GLY A 204 9.57 -0.66 14.48
N THR A 205 10.53 -1.60 14.32
CA THR A 205 11.53 -1.93 15.35
C THR A 205 12.59 -0.84 15.49
N LEU A 206 12.80 -0.05 14.44
CA LEU A 206 13.64 1.15 14.45
C LEU A 206 12.94 2.39 15.03
N GLY A 207 11.67 2.26 15.42
CA GLY A 207 10.91 3.33 16.05
C GLY A 207 9.94 4.08 15.14
N ALA A 208 9.76 3.71 13.87
CA ALA A 208 8.82 4.38 12.98
C ALA A 208 7.38 4.32 13.51
N ASP A 209 6.63 5.42 13.36
CA ASP A 209 5.21 5.50 13.74
C ASP A 209 4.29 4.96 12.66
N ILE A 210 4.70 5.12 11.40
CA ILE A 210 3.99 4.73 10.19
C ILE A 210 4.98 4.06 9.25
N VAL A 211 4.60 2.92 8.69
CA VAL A 211 5.34 2.27 7.60
C VAL A 211 4.38 2.05 6.44
N LEU A 212 4.80 2.40 5.24
CA LEU A 212 3.99 2.31 4.04
C LEU A 212 4.82 1.88 2.83
N GLY A 213 4.15 1.51 1.76
CA GLY A 213 4.78 1.13 0.51
C GLY A 213 3.83 0.40 -0.42
N SER A 214 4.37 -0.23 -1.45
CA SER A 214 3.63 -1.06 -2.39
C SER A 214 4.01 -2.53 -2.26
N SER A 215 3.03 -3.43 -2.23
CA SER A 215 3.26 -4.87 -2.27
C SER A 215 3.34 -5.46 -3.69
N GLN A 216 3.50 -4.61 -4.72
CA GLN A 216 3.51 -5.03 -6.12
C GLN A 216 4.54 -6.13 -6.41
N ARG A 217 5.75 -6.05 -5.80
CA ARG A 217 6.81 -7.04 -5.96
C ARG A 217 6.49 -8.42 -5.36
N PHE A 218 5.40 -8.54 -4.60
CA PHE A 218 4.88 -9.83 -4.16
C PHE A 218 3.94 -10.44 -5.20
N GLY A 219 4.45 -10.65 -6.39
CA GLY A 219 3.78 -11.39 -7.46
C GLY A 219 2.62 -10.68 -8.15
N VAL A 220 2.41 -9.39 -7.94
CA VAL A 220 1.38 -8.63 -8.64
C VAL A 220 1.89 -8.24 -10.03
N PRO A 221 1.28 -8.77 -11.13
CA PRO A 221 1.72 -8.43 -12.48
C PRO A 221 1.47 -6.95 -12.80
N LEU A 222 2.25 -6.40 -13.73
CA LEU A 222 2.02 -5.03 -14.22
C LEU A 222 0.73 -4.88 -15.03
N PHE A 223 0.12 -5.98 -15.48
CA PHE A 223 -1.08 -5.97 -16.32
C PHE A 223 -0.98 -4.93 -17.45
N PHE A 224 -2.04 -4.13 -17.65
CA PHE A 224 -2.11 -3.12 -18.70
C PHE A 224 -1.89 -1.68 -18.20
N GLY A 225 -1.70 -1.47 -16.92
CA GLY A 225 -1.56 -0.14 -16.34
C GLY A 225 -0.72 -0.07 -15.08
N GLY A 226 -0.06 -1.15 -14.70
CA GLY A 226 0.80 -1.21 -13.52
C GLY A 226 0.02 -1.00 -12.21
N PRO A 227 -1.06 -1.77 -11.94
CA PRO A 227 -1.81 -1.62 -10.71
C PRO A 227 -0.99 -2.11 -9.52
N HIS A 228 -1.17 -1.45 -8.36
CA HIS A 228 -0.49 -1.77 -7.12
C HIS A 228 -1.48 -2.17 -6.04
N ALA A 229 -1.01 -2.82 -4.99
CA ALA A 229 -1.66 -2.91 -3.70
C ALA A 229 -0.72 -2.29 -2.68
N ALA A 230 -0.99 -1.05 -2.30
CA ALA A 230 -0.22 -0.40 -1.25
C ALA A 230 -0.65 -0.88 0.13
N TYR A 231 0.20 -0.66 1.09
CA TYR A 231 -0.05 -0.95 2.49
C TYR A 231 0.29 0.25 3.37
N MET A 232 -0.29 0.24 4.55
CA MET A 232 0.11 1.11 5.65
C MET A 232 0.00 0.32 6.95
N ALA A 233 1.07 0.37 7.75
CA ALA A 233 1.07 -0.10 9.11
C ALA A 233 1.38 1.07 10.06
N VAL A 234 0.81 1.01 11.27
CA VAL A 234 0.94 2.08 12.24
C VAL A 234 1.09 1.54 13.66
N THR A 235 1.62 2.38 14.56
CA THR A 235 1.59 2.14 16.01
C THR A 235 0.15 2.11 16.52
N ASP A 236 -0.08 1.43 17.64
CA ASP A 236 -1.42 1.32 18.25
C ASP A 236 -2.08 2.68 18.54
N LYS A 237 -1.29 3.69 18.84
CA LYS A 237 -1.76 5.07 19.08
C LYS A 237 -2.44 5.70 17.87
N LEU A 238 -2.05 5.29 16.66
CA LEU A 238 -2.52 5.87 15.40
C LEU A 238 -3.67 5.08 14.74
N LYS A 239 -4.00 3.88 15.20
CA LYS A 239 -5.01 2.99 14.59
C LYS A 239 -6.34 3.65 14.27
N ARG A 240 -6.81 4.58 15.12
CA ARG A 240 -8.08 5.28 14.92
C ARG A 240 -8.01 6.41 13.88
N LYS A 241 -6.82 6.75 13.42
CA LYS A 241 -6.55 7.79 12.42
C LYS A 241 -6.06 7.23 11.10
N MET A 242 -5.79 5.92 11.06
CA MET A 242 -5.30 5.22 9.88
C MET A 242 -6.37 5.18 8.79
N PRO A 243 -6.04 5.43 7.52
CA PRO A 243 -6.95 5.26 6.38
C PRO A 243 -7.15 3.79 6.01
N GLY A 244 -8.12 3.54 5.16
CA GLY A 244 -8.40 2.21 4.63
C GLY A 244 -9.17 1.30 5.60
N ARG A 245 -9.50 0.12 5.13
CA ARG A 245 -10.25 -0.89 5.90
C ARG A 245 -9.31 -1.67 6.82
N ILE A 246 -9.85 -2.12 7.95
CA ILE A 246 -9.18 -3.04 8.86
C ILE A 246 -10.12 -4.22 9.08
N VAL A 247 -9.63 -5.42 8.79
CA VAL A 247 -10.32 -6.66 9.12
C VAL A 247 -9.95 -7.07 10.54
N GLY A 248 -10.91 -7.51 11.30
CA GLY A 248 -10.72 -8.02 12.65
C GLY A 248 -11.43 -9.35 12.87
N VAL A 249 -10.95 -10.10 13.85
CA VAL A 249 -11.55 -11.36 14.28
C VAL A 249 -12.69 -11.08 15.26
N SER A 250 -13.80 -11.80 15.08
CA SER A 250 -15.00 -11.75 15.90
C SER A 250 -15.52 -13.18 16.11
N LYS A 251 -16.73 -13.30 16.58
CA LYS A 251 -17.46 -14.58 16.68
C LYS A 251 -18.81 -14.45 16.01
N ASP A 252 -19.26 -15.55 15.40
CA ASP A 252 -20.63 -15.69 14.90
C ASP A 252 -21.63 -15.96 16.04
N ALA A 253 -22.91 -16.17 15.69
CA ALA A 253 -23.96 -16.47 16.66
C ALA A 253 -23.75 -17.78 17.43
N ASP A 254 -23.01 -18.72 16.84
CA ASP A 254 -22.69 -20.04 17.44
C ASP A 254 -21.38 -19.99 18.23
N GLY A 255 -20.71 -18.83 18.31
CA GLY A 255 -19.44 -18.66 19.02
C GLY A 255 -18.20 -19.09 18.22
N ARG A 256 -18.32 -19.44 16.92
CA ARG A 256 -17.22 -19.79 16.05
C ARG A 256 -16.46 -18.55 15.59
N PRO A 257 -15.14 -18.65 15.26
CA PRO A 257 -14.39 -17.53 14.69
C PRO A 257 -15.08 -17.00 13.42
N ALA A 258 -15.19 -15.69 13.34
CA ALA A 258 -15.74 -14.98 12.17
C ALA A 258 -14.97 -13.68 11.95
N TYR A 259 -14.96 -13.20 10.70
CA TYR A 259 -14.24 -12.01 10.28
C TYR A 259 -15.21 -10.86 9.98
N ARG A 260 -14.84 -9.65 10.32
CA ARG A 260 -15.61 -8.44 10.02
C ARG A 260 -14.70 -7.23 9.96
N LEU A 261 -15.21 -6.12 9.44
CA LEU A 261 -14.50 -4.85 9.52
C LEU A 261 -14.43 -4.34 10.97
N ALA A 262 -13.25 -3.86 11.35
CA ALA A 262 -12.99 -3.22 12.64
C ALA A 262 -12.88 -1.70 12.47
N LEU A 263 -13.17 -0.95 13.53
CA LEU A 263 -13.06 0.52 13.59
C LEU A 263 -13.83 1.27 12.49
N GLN A 264 -14.97 0.77 12.03
CA GLN A 264 -15.77 1.32 10.93
C GLN A 264 -16.24 2.77 11.14
N THR A 265 -16.31 3.25 12.38
CA THR A 265 -16.72 4.63 12.70
C THR A 265 -15.81 5.71 12.09
N ARG A 266 -14.65 5.33 11.51
CA ARG A 266 -13.73 6.23 10.78
C ARG A 266 -14.19 6.51 9.36
N GLU A 267 -15.10 5.72 8.82
CA GLU A 267 -15.36 5.63 7.39
C GLU A 267 -16.25 6.76 6.88
N GLN A 268 -16.07 7.11 5.60
CA GLN A 268 -16.73 8.23 4.95
C GLN A 268 -18.27 8.10 4.96
N HIS A 269 -18.81 6.90 4.73
CA HIS A 269 -20.26 6.71 4.71
C HIS A 269 -20.94 6.90 6.07
N ILE A 270 -20.13 6.85 7.16
CA ILE A 270 -20.60 7.10 8.52
C ILE A 270 -20.32 8.56 8.92
N ARG A 271 -19.09 9.04 8.72
CA ARG A 271 -18.62 10.34 9.19
C ARG A 271 -18.75 11.47 8.19
N ARG A 272 -19.06 11.17 6.95
CA ARG A 272 -19.17 12.14 5.85
C ARG A 272 -17.92 13.03 5.76
N GLU A 273 -18.07 14.35 5.82
CA GLU A 273 -16.98 15.34 5.79
C GLU A 273 -15.97 15.21 6.95
N ARG A 274 -16.34 14.52 8.02
CA ARG A 274 -15.46 14.26 9.18
C ARG A 274 -14.72 12.92 9.09
N ALA A 275 -14.80 12.25 7.97
CA ALA A 275 -14.11 10.97 7.77
C ALA A 275 -12.59 11.14 7.84
N THR A 276 -11.93 10.08 8.26
CA THR A 276 -10.46 10.05 8.31
C THR A 276 -9.84 10.11 6.92
N SER A 277 -10.51 9.52 5.92
CA SER A 277 -10.10 9.47 4.53
C SER A 277 -11.32 9.23 3.63
N ASN A 278 -11.19 9.56 2.35
CA ASN A 278 -12.19 9.26 1.32
C ASN A 278 -12.02 7.85 0.72
N ILE A 279 -11.04 7.07 1.17
CA ILE A 279 -10.83 5.71 0.69
C ILE A 279 -11.99 4.84 1.15
N CYS A 280 -12.77 4.35 0.18
CA CYS A 280 -13.90 3.44 0.41
C CYS A 280 -13.52 2.00 0.10
N THR A 281 -12.99 1.76 -1.10
CA THR A 281 -12.55 0.45 -1.57
C THR A 281 -11.09 0.55 -2.00
N ALA A 282 -10.29 -0.41 -1.62
CA ALA A 282 -8.89 -0.49 -1.96
C ALA A 282 -8.61 -1.69 -2.90
N GLN A 283 -7.37 -2.02 -3.11
CA GLN A 283 -6.90 -3.05 -4.04
C GLN A 283 -7.03 -4.47 -3.45
N ALA A 284 -8.26 -4.89 -3.11
CA ALA A 284 -8.50 -6.14 -2.38
C ALA A 284 -7.97 -7.38 -3.12
N LEU A 285 -8.25 -7.51 -4.43
CA LEU A 285 -7.79 -8.66 -5.22
C LEU A 285 -6.26 -8.71 -5.27
N LEU A 286 -5.60 -7.58 -5.50
CA LEU A 286 -4.14 -7.51 -5.60
C LEU A 286 -3.46 -7.72 -4.25
N ALA A 287 -4.08 -7.28 -3.15
CA ALA A 287 -3.62 -7.59 -1.80
C ALA A 287 -3.69 -9.10 -1.53
N ASN A 288 -4.74 -9.77 -2.00
CA ASN A 288 -4.85 -11.23 -1.90
C ASN A 288 -3.79 -11.93 -2.75
N VAL A 289 -3.48 -11.44 -3.96
CA VAL A 289 -2.35 -11.96 -4.76
C VAL A 289 -1.04 -11.84 -3.99
N ALA A 290 -0.76 -10.68 -3.40
CA ALA A 290 0.47 -10.46 -2.63
C ALA A 290 0.56 -11.37 -1.39
N SER A 291 -0.54 -11.53 -0.66
CA SER A 291 -0.63 -12.43 0.49
C SER A 291 -0.41 -13.90 0.08
N MET A 292 -1.08 -14.35 -1.00
CA MET A 292 -0.93 -15.73 -1.50
C MET A 292 0.47 -15.99 -2.08
N TYR A 293 1.11 -14.97 -2.64
CA TYR A 293 2.52 -15.06 -3.05
C TYR A 293 3.43 -15.35 -1.85
N ALA A 294 3.20 -14.66 -0.74
CA ALA A 294 3.94 -14.91 0.48
C ALA A 294 3.68 -16.32 1.06
N VAL A 295 2.43 -16.77 1.05
CA VAL A 295 2.06 -18.14 1.47
C VAL A 295 2.71 -19.19 0.56
N TYR A 296 2.69 -18.98 -0.77
CA TYR A 296 3.26 -19.92 -1.74
C TYR A 296 4.77 -20.10 -1.56
N HIS A 297 5.51 -19.02 -1.38
CA HIS A 297 6.97 -19.09 -1.26
C HIS A 297 7.45 -19.38 0.17
N GLY A 298 6.65 -19.03 1.16
CA GLY A 298 7.04 -19.09 2.58
C GLY A 298 8.19 -18.11 2.91
N PRO A 299 8.55 -17.98 4.19
CA PRO A 299 9.56 -17.01 4.60
C PRO A 299 10.95 -17.28 4.01
N GLN A 300 11.35 -18.55 3.89
CA GLN A 300 12.63 -18.92 3.31
C GLN A 300 12.68 -18.66 1.79
N GLY A 301 11.60 -18.96 1.07
CA GLY A 301 11.49 -18.70 -0.36
C GLY A 301 11.50 -17.21 -0.67
N LEU A 302 10.75 -16.41 0.09
CA LEU A 302 10.76 -14.94 -0.05
C LEU A 302 12.16 -14.37 0.22
N LYS A 303 12.83 -14.82 1.28
CA LYS A 303 14.20 -14.39 1.60
C LYS A 303 15.17 -14.76 0.48
N ALA A 304 15.07 -15.95 -0.09
CA ALA A 304 15.91 -16.38 -1.20
C ALA A 304 15.68 -15.52 -2.45
N ILE A 305 14.41 -15.14 -2.74
CA ILE A 305 14.07 -14.22 -3.83
C ILE A 305 14.72 -12.85 -3.59
N ALA A 306 14.56 -12.28 -2.40
CA ALA A 306 15.14 -10.99 -2.04
C ALA A 306 16.67 -11.00 -2.17
N GLN A 307 17.33 -12.04 -1.65
CA GLN A 307 18.79 -12.22 -1.75
C GLN A 307 19.26 -12.31 -3.20
N ARG A 308 18.53 -13.05 -4.04
CA ARG A 308 18.87 -13.18 -5.47
C ARG A 308 18.77 -11.83 -6.19
N ILE A 309 17.70 -11.07 -5.94
CA ILE A 309 17.50 -9.76 -6.58
C ILE A 309 18.57 -8.77 -6.11
N HIS A 310 18.91 -8.77 -4.81
CA HIS A 310 19.96 -7.91 -4.26
C HIS A 310 21.36 -8.27 -4.79
N GLY A 311 21.59 -9.52 -5.13
CA GLY A 311 22.88 -10.00 -5.64
C GLY A 311 23.08 -9.85 -7.17
N LEU A 312 22.09 -9.32 -7.89
CA LEU A 312 22.16 -9.07 -9.34
C LEU A 312 22.56 -7.63 -9.63
#